data_9a3cc5cbcab693a2d15bb7a096f29673
#
_entry.id   9a3cc5cbcab693a2d15bb7a096f29673
#
_cell.length_a   1.000
_cell.length_b   1.000
_cell.length_c   1.000
_cell.angle_alpha   90.00
_cell.angle_beta   90.00
_cell.angle_gamma   90.00
#
_symmetry.space_group_name_H-M   'P 1'
#
loop_
_entity.id
_entity.type
_entity.pdbx_description
1 polymer ?
#
loop_
_entity_poly.entity_id
_entity_poly.type
_entity_poly.pdbx_seq_one_letter_code
_entity_poly.pdbx_strand_id
1 'polypeptide(L)'
;MANKPRIGLILVPEHTNYGAQLQSFATQKAVESFGCDTEIIIYKANKSNRNVKFYWGLIPWFIKRLLASKVQDRYKGLDEVHEKNHQMRKAASKVFKEKYLKNIRICNGYNELVQAGQSYNAVLIGSDQMWQPGVAFGNFISMRFVPDGVRRISYATSCGVSKYPKYCYKSSKDMWMRFDFLSTREEQGKALIKDVCGKNIKVEVLADPTYLLSKQEWEDCIPTQKMLKEPYVVCYLIGNDVEQKLCAKRYAQHKGLKIVSLMSNESVSPVDMNFADINIMGAGPEDFINWIRGADCLFTDSFHGLAFSVINEKQLYVFYRHKSGVSVTK
;
A
#
# COMPACT_ATOMS: atom_id res chain seq x y z
N MET A 1 -30.49 21.73 6.57
CA MET A 1 -29.21 21.09 6.97
C MET A 1 -28.22 21.34 5.84
N ALA A 2 -27.05 21.88 6.12
CA ALA A 2 -26.01 22.06 5.08
C ALA A 2 -25.62 20.68 4.55
N ASN A 3 -25.58 20.53 3.22
CA ASN A 3 -25.10 19.29 2.58
C ASN A 3 -23.66 19.04 3.03
N LYS A 4 -23.38 17.83 3.55
CA LYS A 4 -22.03 17.42 3.90
C LYS A 4 -21.13 17.44 2.65
N PRO A 5 -19.86 17.90 2.74
CA PRO A 5 -18.94 17.81 1.63
C PRO A 5 -18.76 16.35 1.19
N ARG A 6 -18.83 16.11 -0.11
CA ARG A 6 -18.66 14.77 -0.71
C ARG A 6 -17.26 14.63 -1.29
N ILE A 7 -16.52 13.63 -0.80
CA ILE A 7 -15.11 13.41 -1.16
C ILE A 7 -14.96 12.08 -1.90
N GLY A 8 -14.44 12.14 -3.12
CA GLY A 8 -14.03 10.96 -3.88
C GLY A 8 -12.64 10.49 -3.41
N LEU A 9 -12.50 9.21 -3.09
CA LEU A 9 -11.25 8.61 -2.60
C LEU A 9 -10.63 7.69 -3.64
N ILE A 10 -9.41 7.97 -4.06
CA ILE A 10 -8.59 7.07 -4.89
C ILE A 10 -7.68 6.29 -3.95
N LEU A 11 -8.04 5.04 -3.69
CA LEU A 11 -7.38 4.13 -2.78
C LEU A 11 -7.07 2.79 -3.50
N VAL A 12 -6.48 1.83 -2.79
CA VAL A 12 -6.13 0.50 -3.31
C VAL A 12 -6.88 -0.64 -2.59
N PRO A 13 -8.22 -0.62 -2.56
CA PRO A 13 -9.02 -1.55 -1.76
C PRO A 13 -9.01 -2.99 -2.27
N GLU A 14 -8.57 -3.21 -3.50
CA GLU A 14 -8.55 -4.55 -4.14
C GLU A 14 -7.17 -5.24 -4.05
N HIS A 15 -6.20 -4.58 -3.39
CA HIS A 15 -4.87 -5.14 -3.24
C HIS A 15 -4.83 -6.20 -2.13
N THR A 16 -4.07 -7.28 -2.32
CA THR A 16 -3.88 -8.34 -1.30
C THR A 16 -2.80 -8.01 -0.27
N ASN A 17 -2.25 -6.80 -0.29
CA ASN A 17 -1.31 -6.30 0.70
C ASN A 17 -2.07 -5.75 1.91
N TYR A 18 -1.73 -6.20 3.11
CA TYR A 18 -2.37 -5.77 4.35
C TYR A 18 -2.37 -4.25 4.52
N GLY A 19 -1.19 -3.65 4.35
CA GLY A 19 -1.02 -2.22 4.52
C GLY A 19 -1.84 -1.40 3.54
N ALA A 20 -1.94 -1.83 2.28
CA ALA A 20 -2.73 -1.14 1.27
C ALA A 20 -4.23 -1.08 1.65
N GLN A 21 -4.77 -2.14 2.26
CA GLN A 21 -6.16 -2.17 2.72
C GLN A 21 -6.36 -1.39 4.02
N LEU A 22 -5.43 -1.53 4.97
CA LEU A 22 -5.50 -0.86 6.26
C LEU A 22 -5.34 0.66 6.13
N GLN A 23 -4.41 1.14 5.28
CA GLN A 23 -4.31 2.57 4.99
C GLN A 23 -5.54 3.10 4.24
N SER A 24 -6.18 2.27 3.38
CA SER A 24 -7.43 2.65 2.71
C SER A 24 -8.56 2.84 3.73
N PHE A 25 -8.69 1.92 4.67
CA PHE A 25 -9.64 2.02 5.77
C PHE A 25 -9.38 3.25 6.65
N ALA A 26 -8.13 3.46 7.08
CA ALA A 26 -7.76 4.60 7.90
C ALA A 26 -8.01 5.93 7.20
N THR A 27 -7.71 6.02 5.89
CA THR A 27 -7.99 7.21 5.08
C THR A 27 -9.49 7.52 5.06
N GLN A 28 -10.32 6.51 4.77
CA GLN A 28 -11.77 6.70 4.75
C GLN A 28 -12.29 7.17 6.10
N LYS A 29 -11.90 6.49 7.18
CA LYS A 29 -12.28 6.85 8.56
C LYS A 29 -11.87 8.26 8.95
N ALA A 30 -10.63 8.65 8.65
CA ALA A 30 -10.14 9.97 8.95
C ALA A 30 -10.90 11.07 8.19
N VAL A 31 -11.22 10.87 6.91
CA VAL A 31 -12.00 11.85 6.14
C VAL A 31 -13.44 11.94 6.67
N GLU A 32 -14.05 10.82 7.03
CA GLU A 32 -15.40 10.78 7.62
C GLU A 32 -15.47 11.48 8.98
N SER A 33 -14.41 11.43 9.79
CA SER A 33 -14.37 12.10 11.10
C SER A 33 -14.43 13.63 10.99
N PHE A 34 -14.08 14.20 9.83
CA PHE A 34 -14.27 15.63 9.53
C PHE A 34 -15.70 15.97 9.09
N GLY A 35 -16.64 15.05 9.18
CA GLY A 35 -18.03 15.27 8.80
C GLY A 35 -18.28 15.25 7.29
N CYS A 36 -17.37 14.66 6.53
CA CYS A 36 -17.50 14.49 5.07
C CYS A 36 -18.16 13.16 4.73
N ASP A 37 -18.92 13.14 3.63
CA ASP A 37 -19.36 11.90 2.99
C ASP A 37 -18.26 11.41 2.04
N THR A 38 -17.89 10.13 2.13
CA THR A 38 -16.81 9.55 1.33
C THR A 38 -17.34 8.54 0.32
N GLU A 39 -16.69 8.45 -0.83
CA GLU A 39 -16.95 7.41 -1.83
C GLU A 39 -15.62 6.91 -2.42
N ILE A 40 -15.32 5.62 -2.26
CA ILE A 40 -14.11 5.02 -2.82
C ILE A 40 -14.33 4.75 -4.30
N ILE A 41 -13.48 5.30 -5.16
CA ILE A 41 -13.59 5.17 -6.61
C ILE A 41 -12.74 4.00 -7.08
N ILE A 42 -13.37 3.03 -7.73
CA ILE A 42 -12.71 1.93 -8.45
C ILE A 42 -12.90 2.15 -9.95
N TYR A 43 -11.77 2.31 -10.66
CA TYR A 43 -11.80 2.51 -12.09
C TYR A 43 -11.47 1.22 -12.85
N LYS A 44 -12.43 0.74 -13.64
CA LYS A 44 -12.27 -0.37 -14.59
C LYS A 44 -12.14 0.18 -16.00
N ALA A 45 -10.92 0.21 -16.53
CA ALA A 45 -10.69 0.68 -17.90
C ALA A 45 -11.24 -0.31 -18.91
N ASN A 46 -12.15 0.13 -19.78
CA ASN A 46 -12.61 -0.66 -20.91
C ASN A 46 -11.49 -0.79 -21.96
N LYS A 47 -11.32 -1.99 -22.51
CA LYS A 47 -10.30 -2.26 -23.55
C LYS A 47 -10.48 -1.38 -24.80
N SER A 48 -11.73 -1.00 -25.12
CA SER A 48 -12.06 -0.17 -26.28
C SER A 48 -11.70 1.31 -26.15
N ASN A 49 -11.57 1.86 -24.94
CA ASN A 49 -11.26 3.26 -24.68
C ASN A 49 -9.82 3.49 -24.20
N ARG A 50 -8.91 2.65 -24.60
CA ARG A 50 -7.47 2.93 -24.43
C ARG A 50 -7.03 4.04 -25.38
N ASN A 51 -7.48 5.28 -25.17
CA ASN A 51 -6.79 6.47 -25.64
C ASN A 51 -5.48 6.67 -24.84
N VAL A 52 -4.68 5.60 -24.76
CA VAL A 52 -3.30 5.71 -24.40
C VAL A 52 -2.63 6.30 -25.62
N LYS A 53 -2.38 7.62 -25.63
CA LYS A 53 -1.35 8.15 -26.50
C LYS A 53 -0.11 7.33 -26.22
N PHE A 54 0.27 6.48 -27.16
CA PHE A 54 1.38 5.57 -27.03
C PHE A 54 2.65 6.43 -27.01
N TYR A 55 3.13 6.73 -25.80
CA TYR A 55 4.37 7.48 -25.66
C TYR A 55 5.52 6.51 -25.94
N TRP A 56 6.19 6.69 -27.07
CA TRP A 56 7.38 5.93 -27.45
C TRP A 56 8.43 5.86 -26.33
N GLY A 57 8.48 6.85 -25.45
CA GLY A 57 9.30 6.85 -24.23
C GLY A 57 8.97 5.78 -23.18
N LEU A 58 7.83 5.07 -23.28
CA LEU A 58 7.46 3.97 -22.37
C LEU A 58 8.07 2.63 -22.78
N ILE A 59 8.56 2.48 -24.01
CA ILE A 59 9.13 1.22 -24.51
C ILE A 59 10.23 0.68 -23.59
N PRO A 60 11.21 1.48 -23.10
CA PRO A 60 12.23 1.00 -22.19
C PRO A 60 11.67 0.51 -20.85
N TRP A 61 10.60 1.13 -20.36
CA TRP A 61 9.94 0.73 -19.12
C TRP A 61 9.17 -0.58 -19.29
N PHE A 62 8.42 -0.74 -20.39
CA PHE A 62 7.73 -1.98 -20.72
C PHE A 62 8.71 -3.14 -20.92
N ILE A 63 9.82 -2.91 -21.61
CA ILE A 63 10.87 -3.92 -21.83
C ILE A 63 11.53 -4.31 -20.50
N LYS A 64 11.87 -3.34 -19.62
CA LYS A 64 12.42 -3.62 -18.30
C LYS A 64 11.42 -4.39 -17.42
N ARG A 65 10.13 -4.06 -17.49
CA ARG A 65 9.08 -4.77 -16.73
C ARG A 65 8.87 -6.20 -17.25
N LEU A 66 8.91 -6.41 -18.56
CA LEU A 66 8.85 -7.74 -19.16
C LEU A 66 10.09 -8.58 -18.84
N LEU A 67 11.28 -7.98 -18.84
CA LEU A 67 12.51 -8.66 -18.45
C LEU A 67 12.53 -8.96 -16.94
N ALA A 68 12.10 -8.02 -16.10
CA ALA A 68 12.03 -8.23 -14.66
C ALA A 68 11.00 -9.32 -14.27
N SER A 69 9.90 -9.46 -15.01
CA SER A 69 8.92 -10.54 -14.77
C SER A 69 9.43 -11.93 -15.15
N LYS A 70 10.45 -12.01 -16.02
CA LYS A 70 11.08 -13.28 -16.42
C LYS A 70 12.21 -13.73 -15.48
N VAL A 71 12.71 -12.86 -14.62
CA VAL A 71 13.85 -13.10 -13.70
C VAL A 71 13.38 -13.41 -12.26
N GLN A 72 12.11 -13.61 -12.04
CA GLN A 72 11.68 -14.20 -10.76
C GLN A 72 12.04 -15.68 -10.81
N ASP A 73 13.19 -16.04 -10.22
CA ASP A 73 13.53 -17.42 -9.90
C ASP A 73 12.46 -17.96 -8.94
N ARG A 74 11.40 -18.53 -9.51
CA ARG A 74 10.40 -19.27 -8.76
C ARG A 74 11.01 -20.63 -8.45
N TYR A 75 11.08 -20.95 -7.19
CA TYR A 75 11.53 -22.27 -6.76
C TYR A 75 10.46 -23.30 -7.19
N LYS A 76 10.83 -24.17 -8.15
CA LYS A 76 9.96 -25.28 -8.58
C LYS A 76 9.48 -26.08 -7.35
N GLY A 77 8.19 -26.34 -7.27
CA GLY A 77 7.57 -27.08 -6.17
C GLY A 77 6.98 -26.23 -5.03
N LEU A 78 7.29 -24.90 -4.99
CA LEU A 78 6.66 -23.98 -4.04
C LEU A 78 5.62 -23.06 -4.70
N ASP A 79 5.45 -23.16 -6.02
CA ASP A 79 4.44 -22.40 -6.76
C ASP A 79 3.02 -22.70 -6.27
N GLU A 80 2.72 -23.95 -5.94
CA GLU A 80 1.41 -24.37 -5.40
C GLU A 80 1.16 -23.76 -4.00
N VAL A 81 2.17 -23.75 -3.14
CA VAL A 81 2.08 -23.15 -1.80
C VAL A 81 1.86 -21.65 -1.93
N HIS A 82 2.62 -21.00 -2.81
CA HIS A 82 2.47 -19.58 -3.10
C HIS A 82 1.08 -19.25 -3.64
N GLU A 83 0.61 -19.99 -4.64
CA GLU A 83 -0.72 -19.79 -5.23
C GLU A 83 -1.82 -20.04 -4.21
N LYS A 84 -1.74 -21.08 -3.40
CA LYS A 84 -2.68 -21.35 -2.31
C LYS A 84 -2.73 -20.19 -1.32
N ASN A 85 -1.56 -19.72 -0.86
CA ASN A 85 -1.47 -18.54 0.03
C ASN A 85 -2.10 -17.32 -0.62
N HIS A 86 -1.82 -17.07 -1.91
CA HIS A 86 -2.37 -15.94 -2.65
C HIS A 86 -3.90 -16.00 -2.73
N GLN A 87 -4.48 -17.16 -3.07
CA GLN A 87 -5.93 -17.33 -3.16
C GLN A 87 -6.62 -17.15 -1.80
N MET A 88 -6.07 -17.76 -0.74
CA MET A 88 -6.59 -17.60 0.61
C MET A 88 -6.53 -16.13 1.06
N ARG A 89 -5.41 -15.43 0.82
CA ARG A 89 -5.25 -14.03 1.14
C ARG A 89 -6.20 -13.14 0.33
N LYS A 90 -6.44 -13.47 -0.94
CA LYS A 90 -7.40 -12.77 -1.78
C LYS A 90 -8.83 -12.90 -1.24
N ALA A 91 -9.20 -14.08 -0.76
CA ALA A 91 -10.49 -14.30 -0.11
C ALA A 91 -10.63 -13.49 1.18
N ALA A 92 -9.63 -13.53 2.07
CA ALA A 92 -9.62 -12.76 3.31
C ALA A 92 -9.63 -11.23 3.06
N SER A 93 -8.89 -10.77 2.05
CA SER A 93 -8.89 -9.38 1.60
C SER A 93 -10.26 -8.92 1.10
N LYS A 94 -10.98 -9.80 0.40
CA LYS A 94 -12.35 -9.52 -0.05
C LYS A 94 -13.30 -9.36 1.14
N VAL A 95 -13.23 -10.25 2.12
CA VAL A 95 -14.03 -10.17 3.36
C VAL A 95 -13.76 -8.86 4.09
N PHE A 96 -12.49 -8.49 4.26
CA PHE A 96 -12.12 -7.22 4.89
C PHE A 96 -12.71 -6.03 4.13
N LYS A 97 -12.59 -6.00 2.81
CA LYS A 97 -13.15 -4.93 1.98
C LYS A 97 -14.65 -4.80 2.19
N GLU A 98 -15.39 -5.91 2.13
CA GLU A 98 -16.84 -5.92 2.26
C GLU A 98 -17.31 -5.48 3.66
N LYS A 99 -16.54 -5.83 4.70
CA LYS A 99 -16.87 -5.50 6.10
C LYS A 99 -16.55 -4.04 6.46
N TYR A 100 -15.41 -3.52 6.01
CA TYR A 100 -14.83 -2.28 6.53
C TYR A 100 -14.86 -1.10 5.56
N LEU A 101 -14.77 -1.32 4.25
CA LEU A 101 -14.79 -0.24 3.27
C LEU A 101 -16.20 -0.01 2.76
N LYS A 102 -16.67 1.22 2.89
CA LYS A 102 -18.05 1.60 2.57
C LYS A 102 -18.10 2.49 1.31
N ASN A 103 -19.28 2.59 0.73
CA ASN A 103 -19.56 3.51 -0.37
C ASN A 103 -18.55 3.37 -1.52
N ILE A 104 -18.49 2.18 -2.12
CA ILE A 104 -17.59 1.91 -3.25
C ILE A 104 -18.36 2.18 -4.56
N ARG A 105 -17.82 3.09 -5.38
CA ARG A 105 -18.31 3.38 -6.72
C ARG A 105 -17.40 2.75 -7.76
N ILE A 106 -17.96 1.86 -8.57
CA ILE A 106 -17.25 1.26 -9.70
C ILE A 106 -17.57 2.09 -10.94
N CYS A 107 -16.53 2.62 -11.59
CA CYS A 107 -16.63 3.35 -12.85
C CYS A 107 -16.12 2.47 -14.00
N ASN A 108 -17.03 2.03 -14.88
CA ASN A 108 -16.70 1.21 -16.04
C ASN A 108 -16.42 2.10 -17.25
N GLY A 109 -15.14 2.40 -17.46
CA GLY A 109 -14.70 3.29 -18.53
C GLY A 109 -14.60 4.76 -18.11
N TYR A 110 -14.01 5.55 -19.02
CA TYR A 110 -13.60 6.92 -18.72
C TYR A 110 -14.78 7.88 -18.56
N ASN A 111 -15.87 7.68 -19.28
CA ASN A 111 -17.04 8.56 -19.20
C ASN A 111 -17.70 8.51 -17.81
N GLU A 112 -17.89 7.30 -17.25
CA GLU A 112 -18.43 7.15 -15.89
C GLU A 112 -17.47 7.76 -14.84
N LEU A 113 -16.16 7.63 -15.06
CA LEU A 113 -15.17 8.22 -14.19
C LEU A 113 -15.23 9.76 -14.20
N VAL A 114 -15.39 10.38 -15.37
CA VAL A 114 -15.57 11.84 -15.50
C VAL A 114 -16.85 12.30 -14.81
N GLN A 115 -17.96 11.61 -15.03
CA GLN A 115 -19.24 11.90 -14.34
C GLN A 115 -19.09 11.77 -12.81
N ALA A 116 -18.35 10.76 -12.33
CA ALA A 116 -18.04 10.63 -10.91
C ALA A 116 -17.27 11.86 -10.41
N GLY A 117 -16.21 12.26 -11.14
CA GLY A 117 -15.40 13.42 -10.77
C GLY A 117 -16.20 14.71 -10.59
N GLN A 118 -17.24 14.92 -11.39
CA GLN A 118 -18.12 16.09 -11.32
C GLN A 118 -19.01 16.11 -10.06
N SER A 119 -19.20 14.98 -9.40
CA SER A 119 -20.11 14.86 -8.25
C SER A 119 -19.47 15.10 -6.89
N TYR A 120 -18.17 15.42 -6.84
CA TYR A 120 -17.43 15.62 -5.60
C TYR A 120 -17.06 17.09 -5.37
N ASN A 121 -16.90 17.47 -4.11
CA ASN A 121 -16.30 18.74 -3.70
C ASN A 121 -14.77 18.68 -3.78
N ALA A 122 -14.22 17.48 -3.55
CA ALA A 122 -12.80 17.19 -3.71
C ALA A 122 -12.58 15.72 -4.06
N VAL A 123 -11.45 15.43 -4.71
CA VAL A 123 -10.95 14.08 -4.90
C VAL A 123 -9.60 13.96 -4.20
N LEU A 124 -9.49 12.97 -3.31
CA LEU A 124 -8.29 12.69 -2.54
C LEU A 124 -7.64 11.39 -3.02
N ILE A 125 -6.35 11.44 -3.36
CA ILE A 125 -5.53 10.25 -3.55
C ILE A 125 -4.81 9.93 -2.23
N GLY A 126 -4.99 8.67 -1.77
CA GLY A 126 -4.43 8.23 -0.50
C GLY A 126 -2.96 7.89 -0.56
N SER A 127 -2.49 7.32 0.53
CA SER A 127 -1.13 6.86 0.69
C SER A 127 -0.82 5.61 -0.15
N ASP A 128 0.33 4.99 0.12
CA ASP A 128 0.96 3.91 -0.62
C ASP A 128 1.68 4.40 -1.90
N GLN A 129 2.29 3.47 -2.62
CA GLN A 129 3.15 3.74 -3.78
C GLN A 129 2.33 4.10 -5.03
N MET A 130 1.39 5.04 -4.87
CA MET A 130 0.47 5.46 -5.94
C MET A 130 1.16 6.30 -7.02
N TRP A 131 2.32 6.90 -6.72
CA TRP A 131 3.08 7.73 -7.67
C TRP A 131 4.33 7.04 -8.21
N GLN A 132 4.29 5.73 -8.43
CA GLN A 132 5.35 5.05 -9.15
C GLN A 132 5.57 5.64 -10.55
N PRO A 133 6.80 5.62 -11.09
CA PRO A 133 7.06 6.07 -12.44
C PRO A 133 6.11 5.44 -13.47
N GLY A 134 5.54 6.26 -14.34
CA GLY A 134 4.61 5.83 -15.38
C GLY A 134 3.12 5.99 -15.04
N VAL A 135 2.72 6.12 -13.77
CA VAL A 135 1.29 6.30 -13.42
C VAL A 135 0.71 7.62 -13.93
N ALA A 136 1.56 8.64 -14.08
CA ALA A 136 1.18 9.95 -14.63
C ALA A 136 0.70 9.90 -16.09
N PHE A 137 0.98 8.80 -16.82
CA PHE A 137 0.47 8.61 -18.17
C PHE A 137 -0.98 8.14 -18.21
N GLY A 138 -1.49 7.56 -17.12
CA GLY A 138 -2.89 7.17 -16.99
C GLY A 138 -3.79 8.35 -16.58
N ASN A 139 -5.09 8.18 -16.71
CA ASN A 139 -6.07 9.22 -16.41
C ASN A 139 -6.59 9.18 -14.97
N PHE A 140 -6.52 8.02 -14.30
CA PHE A 140 -7.10 7.81 -12.97
C PHE A 140 -6.20 8.37 -11.88
N ILE A 141 -4.99 7.83 -11.70
CA ILE A 141 -4.05 8.26 -10.67
C ILE A 141 -3.57 9.71 -10.88
N SER A 142 -3.48 10.15 -12.15
CA SER A 142 -3.16 11.54 -12.50
C SER A 142 -4.30 12.52 -12.25
N MET A 143 -5.48 12.04 -11.85
CA MET A 143 -6.70 12.83 -11.64
C MET A 143 -7.12 13.70 -12.84
N ARG A 144 -6.82 13.27 -14.09
CA ARG A 144 -7.23 14.02 -15.29
C ARG A 144 -8.74 14.04 -15.50
N PHE A 145 -9.46 13.12 -14.90
CA PHE A 145 -10.92 13.05 -14.94
C PHE A 145 -11.59 14.06 -14.01
N VAL A 146 -10.86 14.63 -13.07
CA VAL A 146 -11.39 15.61 -12.12
C VAL A 146 -11.47 16.97 -12.81
N PRO A 147 -12.66 17.59 -12.92
CA PRO A 147 -12.82 18.88 -13.57
C PRO A 147 -12.21 20.02 -12.75
N ASP A 148 -12.06 21.17 -13.40
CA ASP A 148 -11.68 22.39 -12.71
C ASP A 148 -12.80 22.83 -11.76
N GLY A 149 -12.43 23.40 -10.59
CA GLY A 149 -13.37 23.71 -9.51
C GLY A 149 -13.57 22.59 -8.48
N VAL A 150 -13.24 21.34 -8.80
CA VAL A 150 -13.17 20.25 -7.83
C VAL A 150 -11.72 20.10 -7.33
N ARG A 151 -11.50 20.20 -6.03
CA ARG A 151 -10.15 20.16 -5.44
C ARG A 151 -9.48 18.79 -5.61
N ARG A 152 -8.19 18.80 -5.92
CA ARG A 152 -7.33 17.62 -6.05
C ARG A 152 -6.35 17.62 -4.89
N ILE A 153 -6.46 16.61 -4.04
CA ILE A 153 -5.69 16.50 -2.79
C ILE A 153 -4.88 15.21 -2.82
N SER A 154 -3.63 15.26 -2.41
CA SER A 154 -2.88 14.06 -2.08
C SER A 154 -2.59 13.99 -0.59
N TYR A 155 -2.79 12.81 0.00
CA TYR A 155 -2.47 12.58 1.39
C TYR A 155 -1.40 11.49 1.53
N ALA A 156 -0.20 11.89 1.95
CA ALA A 156 0.93 11.00 2.24
C ALA A 156 1.25 10.01 1.11
N THR A 157 1.10 10.42 -0.16
CA THR A 157 1.28 9.54 -1.33
C THR A 157 2.75 9.29 -1.60
N SER A 158 3.15 8.03 -1.85
CA SER A 158 4.55 7.64 -2.06
C SER A 158 4.91 7.47 -3.53
N CYS A 159 6.13 7.86 -3.89
CA CYS A 159 6.71 7.58 -5.22
C CYS A 159 7.26 6.15 -5.33
N GLY A 160 7.56 5.48 -4.22
CA GLY A 160 8.08 4.11 -4.18
C GLY A 160 9.44 3.91 -4.82
N VAL A 161 10.16 5.00 -5.15
CA VAL A 161 11.48 4.97 -5.81
C VAL A 161 12.38 6.05 -5.23
N SER A 162 13.69 5.82 -5.29
CA SER A 162 14.71 6.80 -4.88
C SER A 162 15.09 7.79 -5.98
N LYS A 163 14.79 7.47 -7.24
CA LYS A 163 15.08 8.32 -8.41
C LYS A 163 13.97 8.22 -9.44
N TYR A 164 13.53 9.36 -9.94
CA TYR A 164 12.51 9.42 -10.99
C TYR A 164 13.16 9.37 -12.38
N PRO A 165 12.65 8.55 -13.31
CA PRO A 165 13.19 8.48 -14.68
C PRO A 165 12.90 9.78 -15.45
N LYS A 166 13.90 10.31 -16.17
CA LYS A 166 13.75 11.59 -16.92
C LYS A 166 12.61 11.58 -17.94
N TYR A 167 12.31 10.43 -18.55
CA TYR A 167 11.20 10.32 -19.50
C TYR A 167 9.81 10.51 -18.88
N CYS A 168 9.69 10.40 -17.55
CA CYS A 168 8.46 10.68 -16.82
C CYS A 168 8.31 12.14 -16.40
N TYR A 169 9.37 12.98 -16.48
CA TYR A 169 9.39 14.32 -15.89
C TYR A 169 8.23 15.20 -16.37
N LYS A 170 8.04 15.30 -17.69
CA LYS A 170 6.99 16.16 -18.26
C LYS A 170 5.60 15.76 -17.78
N SER A 171 5.24 14.48 -17.93
CA SER A 171 3.90 13.99 -17.54
C SER A 171 3.68 14.02 -16.03
N SER A 172 4.74 13.78 -15.23
CA SER A 172 4.66 13.85 -13.78
C SER A 172 4.58 15.30 -13.27
N LYS A 173 5.31 16.22 -13.91
CA LYS A 173 5.15 17.65 -13.65
C LYS A 173 3.72 18.11 -13.93
N ASP A 174 3.19 17.80 -15.11
CA ASP A 174 1.82 18.13 -15.50
C ASP A 174 0.78 17.54 -14.54
N MET A 175 1.05 16.36 -13.98
CA MET A 175 0.20 15.76 -12.96
C MET A 175 0.27 16.50 -11.64
N TRP A 176 1.46 16.69 -11.06
CA TRP A 176 1.63 17.27 -9.73
C TRP A 176 1.25 18.75 -9.67
N MET A 177 1.47 19.50 -10.74
CA MET A 177 1.07 20.91 -10.82
C MET A 177 -0.45 21.14 -10.82
N ARG A 178 -1.26 20.08 -10.97
CA ARG A 178 -2.72 20.16 -10.93
C ARG A 178 -3.30 19.97 -9.54
N PHE A 179 -2.50 19.57 -8.56
CA PHE A 179 -2.98 19.36 -7.19
C PHE A 179 -3.08 20.69 -6.45
N ASP A 180 -4.20 20.88 -5.76
CA ASP A 180 -4.41 22.04 -4.85
C ASP A 180 -3.66 21.84 -3.53
N PHE A 181 -3.48 20.58 -3.11
CA PHE A 181 -2.67 20.23 -1.96
C PHE A 181 -1.84 18.99 -2.26
N LEU A 182 -0.53 19.13 -2.14
CA LEU A 182 0.44 18.06 -2.37
C LEU A 182 1.09 17.63 -1.08
N SER A 183 0.97 16.34 -0.77
CA SER A 183 1.76 15.74 0.30
C SER A 183 2.29 14.35 -0.08
N THR A 184 3.38 13.98 0.54
CA THR A 184 4.03 12.68 0.41
C THR A 184 4.39 12.17 1.80
N ARG A 185 4.61 10.85 1.96
CA ARG A 185 4.94 10.31 3.28
C ARG A 185 6.45 10.27 3.56
N GLU A 186 7.29 10.55 2.56
CA GLU A 186 8.74 10.52 2.71
C GLU A 186 9.40 11.82 2.23
N GLU A 187 10.45 12.28 2.91
CA GLU A 187 11.29 13.40 2.46
C GLU A 187 11.89 13.14 1.08
N GLN A 188 12.19 11.88 0.76
CA GLN A 188 12.65 11.47 -0.57
C GLN A 188 11.60 11.77 -1.65
N GLY A 189 10.31 11.51 -1.39
CA GLY A 189 9.21 11.84 -2.31
C GLY A 189 9.10 13.34 -2.56
N LYS A 190 9.22 14.15 -1.49
CA LYS A 190 9.26 15.61 -1.58
C LYS A 190 10.44 16.11 -2.41
N ALA A 191 11.63 15.52 -2.21
CA ALA A 191 12.82 15.87 -2.99
C ALA A 191 12.63 15.53 -4.48
N LEU A 192 12.04 14.37 -4.80
CA LEU A 192 11.73 13.96 -6.17
C LEU A 192 10.72 14.90 -6.86
N ILE A 193 9.66 15.28 -6.15
CA ILE A 193 8.65 16.22 -6.70
C ILE A 193 9.29 17.57 -6.97
N LYS A 194 10.13 18.06 -6.06
CA LYS A 194 10.86 19.33 -6.26
C LYS A 194 11.89 19.27 -7.39
N ASP A 195 12.54 18.13 -7.59
CA ASP A 195 13.46 17.91 -8.72
C ASP A 195 12.72 17.99 -10.07
N VAL A 196 11.51 17.44 -10.14
CA VAL A 196 10.71 17.42 -11.38
C VAL A 196 9.96 18.72 -11.63
N CYS A 197 9.38 19.32 -10.59
CA CYS A 197 8.47 20.48 -10.73
C CYS A 197 9.17 21.82 -10.52
N GLY A 198 10.31 21.82 -9.84
CA GLY A 198 11.05 23.01 -9.42
C GLY A 198 10.95 23.26 -7.91
N LYS A 199 11.93 24.00 -7.36
CA LYS A 199 12.11 24.16 -5.90
C LYS A 199 10.93 24.87 -5.20
N ASN A 200 10.17 25.69 -5.93
CA ASN A 200 9.10 26.53 -5.37
C ASN A 200 7.77 25.77 -5.17
N ILE A 201 7.64 24.55 -5.66
CA ILE A 201 6.42 23.77 -5.42
C ILE A 201 6.28 23.46 -3.92
N LYS A 202 5.09 23.72 -3.38
CA LYS A 202 4.77 23.37 -1.99
C LYS A 202 4.43 21.90 -1.91
N VAL A 203 5.17 21.15 -1.10
CA VAL A 203 4.94 19.73 -0.83
C VAL A 203 5.14 19.48 0.66
N GLU A 204 4.11 18.98 1.31
CA GLU A 204 4.18 18.59 2.72
C GLU A 204 4.64 17.14 2.87
N VAL A 205 5.26 16.82 4.02
CA VAL A 205 5.56 15.45 4.41
C VAL A 205 4.64 15.09 5.56
N LEU A 206 3.78 14.11 5.36
CA LEU A 206 2.75 13.70 6.31
C LEU A 206 2.91 12.21 6.63
N ALA A 207 2.55 11.84 7.86
CA ALA A 207 2.52 10.43 8.26
C ALA A 207 1.51 9.64 7.43
N ASP A 208 1.77 8.34 7.26
CA ASP A 208 0.83 7.42 6.62
C ASP A 208 -0.53 7.46 7.33
N PRO A 209 -1.66 7.33 6.61
CA PRO A 209 -2.99 7.36 7.22
C PRO A 209 -3.22 6.38 8.37
N THR A 210 -2.47 5.29 8.42
CA THR A 210 -2.58 4.33 9.53
C THR A 210 -2.27 4.94 10.89
N TYR A 211 -1.48 6.03 10.93
CA TYR A 211 -1.19 6.78 12.15
C TYR A 211 -2.24 7.83 12.53
N LEU A 212 -3.27 8.05 11.68
CA LEU A 212 -4.36 8.96 11.98
C LEU A 212 -5.37 8.37 12.97
N LEU A 213 -5.35 7.06 13.14
CA LEU A 213 -6.12 6.36 14.17
C LEU A 213 -5.18 5.98 15.31
N SER A 214 -5.58 6.32 16.52
CA SER A 214 -4.93 5.88 17.76
C SER A 214 -5.05 4.36 17.93
N LYS A 215 -4.25 3.78 18.83
CA LYS A 215 -4.35 2.36 19.21
C LYS A 215 -5.77 1.98 19.62
N GLN A 216 -6.43 2.81 20.43
CA GLN A 216 -7.79 2.57 20.90
C GLN A 216 -8.79 2.59 19.74
N GLU A 217 -8.71 3.56 18.83
CA GLU A 217 -9.59 3.61 17.65
C GLU A 217 -9.40 2.41 16.73
N TRP A 218 -8.16 1.90 16.59
CA TRP A 218 -7.90 0.65 15.88
C TRP A 218 -8.51 -0.56 16.60
N GLU A 219 -8.49 -0.61 17.94
CA GLU A 219 -9.10 -1.68 18.74
C GLU A 219 -10.62 -1.63 18.68
N ASP A 220 -11.20 -0.45 18.71
CA ASP A 220 -12.66 -0.23 18.57
C ASP A 220 -13.17 -0.68 17.19
N CYS A 221 -12.38 -0.44 16.13
CA CYS A 221 -12.73 -0.84 14.77
C CYS A 221 -12.46 -2.32 14.50
N ILE A 222 -11.34 -2.84 14.96
CA ILE A 222 -10.89 -4.23 14.78
C ILE A 222 -10.58 -4.79 16.16
N PRO A 223 -11.55 -5.49 16.79
CA PRO A 223 -11.38 -6.02 18.14
C PRO A 223 -10.17 -6.95 18.26
N THR A 224 -9.51 -6.87 19.41
CA THR A 224 -8.35 -7.71 19.72
C THR A 224 -8.77 -9.16 19.90
N GLN A 225 -8.10 -10.05 19.19
CA GLN A 225 -8.26 -11.50 19.28
C GLN A 225 -6.96 -12.15 19.72
N LYS A 226 -7.05 -13.10 20.63
CA LYS A 226 -5.88 -13.90 21.03
C LYS A 226 -5.58 -14.95 19.97
N MET A 227 -4.47 -14.81 19.25
CA MET A 227 -4.10 -15.66 18.12
C MET A 227 -3.41 -16.95 18.55
N LEU A 228 -2.62 -16.91 19.63
CA LEU A 228 -1.90 -18.07 20.17
C LEU A 228 -1.88 -18.01 21.70
N LYS A 229 -1.83 -19.16 22.37
CA LYS A 229 -1.74 -19.22 23.85
C LYS A 229 -0.32 -18.98 24.35
N GLU A 230 0.65 -19.56 23.67
CA GLU A 230 2.07 -19.46 24.00
C GLU A 230 2.65 -18.13 23.56
N PRO A 231 3.68 -17.62 24.25
CA PRO A 231 4.43 -16.43 23.83
C PRO A 231 5.12 -16.65 22.48
N TYR A 232 5.11 -15.63 21.61
CA TYR A 232 5.65 -15.76 20.26
C TYR A 232 6.20 -14.45 19.71
N VAL A 233 7.08 -14.57 18.74
CA VAL A 233 7.52 -13.49 17.87
C VAL A 233 6.84 -13.61 16.52
N VAL A 234 6.52 -12.47 15.90
CA VAL A 234 6.00 -12.45 14.52
C VAL A 234 7.12 -12.09 13.56
N CYS A 235 7.21 -12.82 12.46
CA CYS A 235 8.04 -12.48 11.32
C CYS A 235 7.14 -12.09 10.14
N TYR A 236 7.24 -10.84 9.68
CA TYR A 236 6.62 -10.39 8.44
C TYR A 236 7.70 -9.84 7.52
N LEU A 237 8.36 -10.73 6.80
CA LEU A 237 9.47 -10.49 5.90
C LEU A 237 9.01 -10.69 4.46
N ILE A 238 8.96 -9.61 3.70
CA ILE A 238 8.52 -9.63 2.29
C ILE A 238 9.67 -10.06 1.37
N GLY A 239 10.90 -9.67 1.73
CA GLY A 239 12.12 -10.08 1.05
C GLY A 239 12.53 -11.52 1.37
N ASN A 240 13.44 -12.06 0.54
CA ASN A 240 13.94 -13.44 0.68
C ASN A 240 15.32 -13.52 1.36
N ASP A 241 15.66 -12.54 2.22
CA ASP A 241 16.95 -12.53 2.91
C ASP A 241 16.96 -13.57 4.03
N VAL A 242 17.84 -14.57 3.88
CA VAL A 242 17.99 -15.69 4.82
C VAL A 242 18.55 -15.23 6.16
N GLU A 243 19.47 -14.25 6.17
CA GLU A 243 20.10 -13.76 7.40
C GLU A 243 19.08 -13.06 8.31
N GLN A 244 18.11 -12.35 7.73
CA GLN A 244 17.02 -11.74 8.49
C GLN A 244 16.18 -12.82 9.21
N LYS A 245 15.87 -13.93 8.53
CA LYS A 245 15.15 -15.07 9.08
C LYS A 245 15.94 -15.79 10.17
N LEU A 246 17.24 -16.00 9.93
CA LEU A 246 18.14 -16.60 10.92
C LEU A 246 18.32 -15.70 12.16
N CYS A 247 18.34 -14.38 12.00
CA CYS A 247 18.36 -13.44 13.12
C CYS A 247 17.12 -13.61 14.01
N ALA A 248 15.93 -13.63 13.43
CA ALA A 248 14.68 -13.88 14.15
C ALA A 248 14.68 -15.25 14.85
N LYS A 249 15.20 -16.29 14.19
CA LYS A 249 15.28 -17.64 14.75
C LYS A 249 16.21 -17.69 15.98
N ARG A 250 17.41 -17.11 15.89
CA ARG A 250 18.34 -17.03 17.03
C ARG A 250 17.74 -16.29 18.23
N TYR A 251 17.06 -15.17 17.97
CA TYR A 251 16.38 -14.41 19.01
C TYR A 251 15.30 -15.24 19.72
N ALA A 252 14.40 -15.84 18.94
CA ALA A 252 13.30 -16.64 19.47
C ALA A 252 13.80 -17.83 20.30
N GLN A 253 14.82 -18.54 19.80
CA GLN A 253 15.46 -19.64 20.55
C GLN A 253 16.08 -19.17 21.87
N HIS A 254 16.79 -18.04 21.86
CA HIS A 254 17.39 -17.48 23.07
C HIS A 254 16.34 -17.09 24.13
N LYS A 255 15.17 -16.64 23.69
CA LYS A 255 14.05 -16.20 24.55
C LYS A 255 13.05 -17.32 24.87
N GLY A 256 13.18 -18.50 24.30
CA GLY A 256 12.20 -19.58 24.46
C GLY A 256 10.84 -19.27 23.85
N LEU A 257 10.80 -18.47 22.78
CA LEU A 257 9.58 -18.02 22.10
C LEU A 257 9.33 -18.83 20.83
N LYS A 258 8.07 -19.01 20.47
CA LYS A 258 7.68 -19.54 19.14
C LYS A 258 7.84 -18.51 18.05
N ILE A 259 8.11 -18.96 16.83
CA ILE A 259 8.16 -18.11 15.65
C ILE A 259 6.89 -18.32 14.84
N VAL A 260 6.16 -17.24 14.61
CA VAL A 260 5.02 -17.17 13.70
C VAL A 260 5.42 -16.38 12.47
N SER A 261 5.37 -16.99 11.30
CA SER A 261 5.65 -16.35 10.02
C SER A 261 4.34 -16.01 9.30
N LEU A 262 4.11 -14.71 9.06
CA LEU A 262 3.09 -14.28 8.12
C LEU A 262 3.66 -14.38 6.71
N MET A 263 3.29 -15.43 5.97
CA MET A 263 3.90 -15.76 4.69
C MET A 263 3.75 -14.61 3.68
N SER A 264 4.83 -14.31 2.97
CA SER A 264 4.84 -13.29 1.92
C SER A 264 3.89 -13.65 0.77
N ASN A 265 3.27 -12.64 0.18
CA ASN A 265 2.47 -12.78 -1.04
C ASN A 265 3.29 -12.50 -2.32
N GLU A 266 4.56 -12.13 -2.19
CA GLU A 266 5.42 -11.86 -3.35
C GLU A 266 6.18 -13.10 -3.82
N SER A 267 6.66 -13.91 -2.88
CA SER A 267 7.41 -15.15 -3.18
C SER A 267 7.47 -16.06 -1.95
N VAL A 268 7.64 -17.35 -2.18
CA VAL A 268 7.92 -18.35 -1.16
C VAL A 268 9.22 -19.04 -1.52
N SER A 269 10.12 -19.20 -0.54
CA SER A 269 11.39 -19.88 -0.68
C SER A 269 11.44 -21.13 0.21
N PRO A 270 12.34 -22.11 -0.03
CA PRO A 270 12.48 -23.28 0.83
C PRO A 270 12.74 -22.91 2.30
N VAL A 271 13.43 -21.81 2.55
CA VAL A 271 13.69 -21.34 3.92
C VAL A 271 12.41 -20.91 4.61
N ASP A 272 11.43 -20.35 3.89
CA ASP A 272 10.14 -19.94 4.46
C ASP A 272 9.37 -21.11 5.06
N MET A 273 9.55 -22.30 4.51
CA MET A 273 8.84 -23.49 4.97
C MET A 273 9.41 -24.07 6.26
N ASN A 274 10.69 -23.78 6.58
CA ASN A 274 11.44 -24.51 7.61
C ASN A 274 12.03 -23.62 8.71
N PHE A 275 11.85 -22.28 8.64
CA PHE A 275 12.46 -21.43 9.67
C PHE A 275 11.52 -21.12 10.84
N ALA A 276 10.22 -21.05 10.60
CA ALA A 276 9.21 -20.73 11.61
C ALA A 276 8.53 -21.99 12.17
N ASP A 277 8.10 -21.91 13.43
CA ASP A 277 7.30 -22.98 14.06
C ASP A 277 5.89 -23.04 13.47
N ILE A 278 5.35 -21.87 13.09
CA ILE A 278 4.00 -21.73 12.54
C ILE A 278 4.04 -20.82 11.32
N ASN A 279 3.65 -21.34 10.17
CA ASN A 279 3.49 -20.58 8.94
C ASN A 279 2.01 -20.24 8.72
N ILE A 280 1.67 -18.96 8.75
CA ILE A 280 0.33 -18.46 8.53
C ILE A 280 0.14 -18.13 7.05
N MET A 281 -0.68 -18.92 6.38
CA MET A 281 -1.15 -18.67 5.02
C MET A 281 -2.50 -17.98 5.04
N GLY A 282 -2.74 -17.10 4.08
CA GLY A 282 -4.06 -16.50 3.84
C GLY A 282 -4.56 -15.55 4.92
N ALA A 283 -3.71 -15.08 5.82
CA ALA A 283 -4.10 -14.07 6.80
C ALA A 283 -4.73 -12.85 6.13
N GLY A 284 -5.81 -12.33 6.71
CA GLY A 284 -6.42 -11.07 6.32
C GLY A 284 -5.81 -9.86 7.06
N PRO A 285 -6.25 -8.62 6.72
CA PRO A 285 -5.78 -7.44 7.44
C PRO A 285 -6.12 -7.43 8.94
N GLU A 286 -7.26 -8.01 9.35
CA GLU A 286 -7.62 -8.16 10.77
C GLU A 286 -6.65 -9.12 11.48
N ASP A 287 -6.34 -10.25 10.85
CA ASP A 287 -5.40 -11.23 11.39
C ASP A 287 -4.00 -10.62 11.51
N PHE A 288 -3.57 -9.86 10.50
CA PHE A 288 -2.28 -9.17 10.50
C PHE A 288 -2.12 -8.27 11.73
N ILE A 289 -3.14 -7.46 12.04
CA ILE A 289 -3.11 -6.59 13.23
C ILE A 289 -3.09 -7.46 14.51
N ASN A 290 -3.94 -8.49 14.59
CA ASN A 290 -4.08 -9.31 15.79
C ASN A 290 -2.85 -10.17 16.07
N TRP A 291 -2.17 -10.68 15.03
CA TRP A 291 -0.87 -11.33 15.21
C TRP A 291 0.18 -10.38 15.77
N ILE A 292 0.23 -9.12 15.31
CA ILE A 292 1.15 -8.12 15.86
C ILE A 292 0.78 -7.76 17.30
N ARG A 293 -0.50 -7.56 17.61
CA ARG A 293 -0.97 -7.22 18.96
C ARG A 293 -0.61 -8.28 20.00
N GLY A 294 -0.69 -9.54 19.65
CA GLY A 294 -0.38 -10.65 20.54
C GLY A 294 1.10 -11.01 20.65
N ALA A 295 1.96 -10.48 19.79
CA ALA A 295 3.37 -10.81 19.75
C ALA A 295 4.17 -10.13 20.85
N ASP A 296 5.26 -10.77 21.32
CA ASP A 296 6.29 -10.14 22.13
C ASP A 296 7.08 -9.12 21.33
N CYS A 297 7.44 -9.47 20.10
CA CYS A 297 8.08 -8.54 19.16
C CYS A 297 7.80 -8.91 17.71
N LEU A 298 8.06 -7.95 16.80
CA LEU A 298 7.99 -8.14 15.36
C LEU A 298 9.36 -8.02 14.71
N PHE A 299 9.65 -8.94 13.79
CA PHE A 299 10.75 -8.84 12.81
C PHE A 299 10.18 -8.54 11.44
N THR A 300 10.56 -7.42 10.83
CA THR A 300 9.95 -7.00 9.57
C THR A 300 10.87 -6.17 8.67
N ASP A 301 10.67 -6.29 7.36
CA ASP A 301 11.18 -5.40 6.32
C ASP A 301 10.04 -4.62 5.64
N SER A 302 8.83 -4.67 6.24
CA SER A 302 7.63 -4.01 5.74
C SER A 302 7.36 -2.69 6.44
N PHE A 303 7.10 -1.64 5.66
CA PHE A 303 6.67 -0.35 6.21
C PHE A 303 5.44 -0.48 7.13
N HIS A 304 4.41 -1.21 6.68
CA HIS A 304 3.20 -1.36 7.51
C HIS A 304 3.38 -2.33 8.69
N GLY A 305 4.33 -3.27 8.59
CA GLY A 305 4.77 -4.05 9.77
C GLY A 305 5.34 -3.13 10.84
N LEU A 306 6.24 -2.22 10.45
CA LEU A 306 6.76 -1.19 11.33
C LEU A 306 5.64 -0.31 11.90
N ALA A 307 4.76 0.23 11.03
CA ALA A 307 3.69 1.14 11.45
C ALA A 307 2.78 0.52 12.51
N PHE A 308 2.29 -0.69 12.29
CA PHE A 308 1.40 -1.37 13.25
C PHE A 308 2.10 -1.83 14.51
N SER A 309 3.41 -2.08 14.47
CA SER A 309 4.19 -2.32 15.70
C SER A 309 4.30 -1.06 16.55
N VAL A 310 4.56 0.08 15.94
CA VAL A 310 4.60 1.37 16.64
C VAL A 310 3.22 1.71 17.23
N ILE A 311 2.15 1.61 16.44
CA ILE A 311 0.77 1.87 16.90
C ILE A 311 0.40 0.98 18.09
N ASN A 312 0.82 -0.29 18.09
CA ASN A 312 0.51 -1.23 19.16
C ASN A 312 1.61 -1.33 20.23
N GLU A 313 2.60 -0.42 20.23
CA GLU A 313 3.66 -0.31 21.24
C GLU A 313 4.48 -1.62 21.40
N LYS A 314 4.75 -2.29 20.27
CA LYS A 314 5.46 -3.57 20.25
C LYS A 314 6.95 -3.37 20.05
N GLN A 315 7.75 -4.20 20.69
CA GLN A 315 9.17 -4.30 20.37
C GLN A 315 9.35 -4.70 18.91
N LEU A 316 10.31 -4.08 18.22
CA LEU A 316 10.40 -4.11 16.77
C LEU A 316 11.85 -4.22 16.31
N TYR A 317 12.11 -5.13 15.38
CA TYR A 317 13.36 -5.26 14.63
C TYR A 317 13.07 -5.03 13.15
N VAL A 318 13.58 -3.91 12.61
CA VAL A 318 13.37 -3.50 11.21
C VAL A 318 14.59 -3.82 10.38
N PHE A 319 14.37 -4.47 9.26
CA PHE A 319 15.40 -4.76 8.27
C PHE A 319 15.23 -3.95 7.00
N TYR A 320 16.34 -3.64 6.34
CA TYR A 320 16.30 -3.09 5.00
C TYR A 320 15.95 -4.18 3.99
N ARG A 321 15.01 -3.88 3.10
CA ARG A 321 14.68 -4.77 2.01
C ARG A 321 15.70 -4.59 0.89
N HIS A 322 16.58 -5.57 0.73
CA HIS A 322 17.46 -5.63 -0.42
C HIS A 322 16.69 -6.11 -1.65
N LYS A 323 16.07 -5.18 -2.40
CA LYS A 323 15.69 -5.44 -3.79
C LYS A 323 16.79 -4.87 -4.67
N SER A 324 17.29 -5.66 -5.61
CA SER A 324 18.20 -5.19 -6.65
C SER A 324 17.57 -3.97 -7.34
N GLY A 325 18.01 -2.77 -6.98
CA GLY A 325 17.70 -1.51 -7.66
C GLY A 325 16.67 -0.58 -7.03
N VAL A 326 16.00 -0.93 -5.92
CA VAL A 326 15.03 0.01 -5.27
C VAL A 326 15.11 -0.12 -3.75
N SER A 327 15.68 0.88 -3.10
CA SER A 327 15.57 1.05 -1.64
C SER A 327 14.19 1.63 -1.33
N VAL A 328 13.34 0.89 -0.61
CA VAL A 328 11.97 1.31 -0.25
C VAL A 328 11.91 1.96 1.12
N THR A 329 13.02 1.96 1.87
CA THR A 329 13.07 2.54 3.22
C THR A 329 14.39 3.24 3.44
N LYS A 330 14.37 4.54 3.41
CA LYS A 330 15.26 5.42 4.16
C LYS A 330 14.42 6.33 5.01
#